data_1075912bc839fd4b6d95becbe697b695
#
_entry.id   1075912bc839fd4b6d95becbe697b695
#
_cell.length_a   1.000
_cell.length_b   1.000
_cell.length_c   1.000
_cell.angle_alpha   90.00
_cell.angle_beta   90.00
_cell.angle_gamma   90.00
#
_symmetry.space_group_name_H-M   'P 1'
#
loop_
_entity.id
_entity.type
_entity.pdbx_description
1 polymer ?
#
loop_
_entity_poly.entity_id
_entity_poly.type
_entity_poly.pdbx_seq_one_letter_code
_entity_poly.pdbx_strand_id
1 'polypeptide(L)'
;MDTKEILGYAAGSIGSAVLAVIILPLLSWYFPADDIGRIVLMQTAAGLTVSVLCLGLDQAYVREYYAAADKDTLFKTLFLPPLLFSAAIAALLLSRPSLPSEILFSLDDAAAGIGLVLFELSFLPIRFLLLVLRMEGRALAFSSAQLVPKLAILLLLPLTVGLLHFPANTAVLTTVYALANLAAAAFLLFQNRCRLKAVRRAPFSPAVLHRGLRYGIPLALSSLAYWGLASADRLFLKKYAGLEQLGVYSMGISFGGAALLLQSIFSTVWTPYIFRAIEENATPARLSATAESAAALLASALCLTGIFSPLASLLLPENYAAVRFTVVSCMLPPLFYTLTEISGIGLNVVRKTRPIALATLGALAANLLLLGLAVPSGGARGAAVACAASFWLFFVFKTESSCRLWQPLKRLPLYMHTLFCLASSAAYTCFGTPANYPLFAGVWAAYLAGCILRHRKNLHKLFHYLKKQGFPL
;
A
#
# COMPACT_ATOMS: atom_id res chain seq x y z
N MET A 1 4.71 -22.85 -10.00
CA MET A 1 3.57 -22.63 -9.05
C MET A 1 2.33 -23.19 -9.70
N ASP A 2 1.62 -24.05 -9.00
CA ASP A 2 0.34 -24.61 -9.45
C ASP A 2 -0.74 -23.49 -9.41
N THR A 3 -1.74 -23.59 -10.30
CA THR A 3 -2.86 -22.61 -10.36
C THR A 3 -3.57 -22.46 -9.03
N LYS A 4 -3.67 -23.56 -8.26
CA LYS A 4 -4.24 -23.56 -6.89
C LYS A 4 -3.42 -22.74 -5.90
N GLU A 5 -2.08 -22.76 -6.00
CA GLU A 5 -1.20 -21.95 -5.16
C GLU A 5 -1.35 -20.46 -5.45
N ILE A 6 -1.41 -20.09 -6.74
CA ILE A 6 -1.61 -18.70 -7.17
C ILE A 6 -2.95 -18.17 -6.65
N LEU A 7 -4.02 -18.95 -6.81
CA LEU A 7 -5.34 -18.61 -6.29
C LEU A 7 -5.35 -18.48 -4.76
N GLY A 8 -4.62 -19.37 -4.05
CA GLY A 8 -4.47 -19.30 -2.60
C GLY A 8 -3.80 -17.99 -2.14
N TYR A 9 -2.69 -17.57 -2.75
CA TYR A 9 -2.04 -16.29 -2.44
C TYR A 9 -2.93 -15.09 -2.79
N ALA A 10 -3.60 -15.13 -3.93
CA ALA A 10 -4.49 -14.06 -4.36
C ALA A 10 -5.68 -13.89 -3.40
N ALA A 11 -6.34 -14.98 -3.00
CA ALA A 11 -7.49 -14.93 -2.10
C ALA A 11 -7.15 -14.30 -0.74
N GLY A 12 -5.99 -14.63 -0.15
CA GLY A 12 -5.55 -14.02 1.09
C GLY A 12 -5.24 -12.54 0.96
N SER A 13 -4.55 -12.15 -0.09
CA SER A 13 -4.20 -10.75 -0.34
C SER A 13 -5.45 -9.91 -0.62
N ILE A 14 -6.39 -10.40 -1.43
CA ILE A 14 -7.66 -9.74 -1.73
C ILE A 14 -8.52 -9.65 -0.47
N GLY A 15 -8.71 -10.75 0.26
CA GLY A 15 -9.47 -10.76 1.50
C GLY A 15 -8.90 -9.79 2.55
N SER A 16 -7.57 -9.78 2.69
CA SER A 16 -6.87 -8.84 3.56
C SER A 16 -7.09 -7.38 3.15
N ALA A 17 -7.09 -7.07 1.85
CA ALA A 17 -7.33 -5.69 1.38
C ALA A 17 -8.80 -5.27 1.57
N VAL A 18 -9.76 -6.17 1.32
CA VAL A 18 -11.18 -5.91 1.58
C VAL A 18 -11.42 -5.60 3.06
N LEU A 19 -10.87 -6.42 3.97
CA LEU A 19 -10.98 -6.17 5.40
C LEU A 19 -10.35 -4.84 5.81
N ALA A 20 -9.22 -4.44 5.20
CA ALA A 20 -8.59 -3.15 5.48
C ALA A 20 -9.49 -1.97 5.11
N VAL A 21 -10.23 -2.06 3.99
CA VAL A 21 -11.19 -1.03 3.58
C VAL A 21 -12.36 -0.93 4.56
N ILE A 22 -12.78 -2.04 5.17
CA ILE A 22 -13.92 -2.10 6.11
C ILE A 22 -13.53 -1.61 7.52
N ILE A 23 -12.33 -1.94 7.99
CA ILE A 23 -11.90 -1.67 9.37
C ILE A 23 -11.92 -0.18 9.69
N LEU A 24 -11.35 0.69 8.85
CA LEU A 24 -11.29 2.11 9.15
C LEU A 24 -12.67 2.79 9.23
N PRO A 25 -13.60 2.58 8.28
CA PRO A 25 -14.98 3.05 8.43
C PRO A 25 -15.67 2.52 9.68
N LEU A 26 -15.46 1.25 10.04
CA LEU A 26 -16.02 0.70 11.28
C LEU A 26 -15.48 1.44 12.52
N LEU A 27 -14.18 1.72 12.55
CA LEU A 27 -13.55 2.47 13.64
C LEU A 27 -14.13 3.88 13.81
N SER A 28 -14.53 4.54 12.71
CA SER A 28 -15.05 5.91 12.76
C SER A 28 -16.36 6.06 13.55
N TRP A 29 -17.10 4.97 13.74
CA TRP A 29 -18.32 4.95 14.57
C TRP A 29 -18.05 4.82 16.06
N TYR A 30 -16.84 4.38 16.45
CA TYR A 30 -16.47 4.18 17.85
C TYR A 30 -15.46 5.21 18.34
N PHE A 31 -14.59 5.74 17.44
CA PHE A 31 -13.47 6.59 17.83
C PHE A 31 -13.49 7.93 17.08
N PRO A 32 -13.04 9.02 17.76
CA PRO A 32 -12.87 10.31 17.13
C PRO A 32 -11.77 10.27 16.02
N ALA A 33 -11.80 11.25 15.12
CA ALA A 33 -10.89 11.31 13.99
C ALA A 33 -9.40 11.39 14.41
N ASP A 34 -9.11 12.04 15.51
CA ASP A 34 -7.75 12.14 16.09
C ASP A 34 -7.17 10.77 16.41
N ASP A 35 -7.96 9.89 17.05
CA ASP A 35 -7.51 8.55 17.41
C ASP A 35 -7.26 7.69 16.18
N ILE A 36 -8.09 7.83 15.16
CA ILE A 36 -7.86 7.19 13.85
C ILE A 36 -6.59 7.73 13.21
N GLY A 37 -6.35 9.04 13.28
CA GLY A 37 -5.11 9.66 12.83
C GLY A 37 -3.88 9.06 13.52
N ARG A 38 -3.94 8.85 14.85
CA ARG A 38 -2.87 8.22 15.64
C ARG A 38 -2.58 6.77 15.19
N ILE A 39 -3.63 5.98 14.97
CA ILE A 39 -3.44 4.60 14.49
C ILE A 39 -2.81 4.55 13.10
N VAL A 40 -3.21 5.44 12.21
CA VAL A 40 -2.60 5.52 10.87
C VAL A 40 -1.14 5.96 10.96
N LEU A 41 -0.79 6.86 11.88
CA LEU A 41 0.63 7.18 12.16
C LEU A 41 1.39 5.98 12.70
N MET A 42 0.81 5.21 13.62
CA MET A 42 1.40 3.98 14.13
C MET A 42 1.70 2.99 13.01
N GLN A 43 0.73 2.73 12.13
CA GLN A 43 0.93 1.84 10.97
C GLN A 43 1.99 2.39 9.99
N THR A 44 2.03 3.72 9.84
CA THR A 44 3.02 4.40 8.98
C THR A 44 4.43 4.27 9.57
N ALA A 45 4.56 4.45 10.88
CA ALA A 45 5.82 4.27 11.61
C ALA A 45 6.31 2.82 11.49
N ALA A 46 5.42 1.82 11.62
CA ALA A 46 5.78 0.41 11.47
C ALA A 46 6.36 0.09 10.09
N GLY A 47 5.78 0.66 9.02
CA GLY A 47 6.34 0.54 7.68
C GLY A 47 7.75 1.12 7.56
N LEU A 48 8.02 2.26 8.19
CA LEU A 48 9.35 2.89 8.25
C LEU A 48 10.32 2.03 9.06
N THR A 49 9.91 1.64 10.27
CA THR A 49 10.70 0.84 11.20
C THR A 49 11.18 -0.44 10.54
N VAL A 50 10.29 -1.20 9.89
CA VAL A 50 10.66 -2.41 9.15
C VAL A 50 11.63 -2.08 8.01
N SER A 51 11.39 -1.03 7.22
CA SER A 51 12.25 -0.66 6.10
C SER A 51 13.66 -0.30 6.55
N VAL A 52 13.79 0.40 7.69
CA VAL A 52 15.08 0.81 8.27
C VAL A 52 15.76 -0.35 8.97
N LEU A 53 15.06 -1.10 9.83
CA LEU A 53 15.68 -2.15 10.64
C LEU A 53 16.06 -3.38 9.82
N CYS A 54 15.27 -3.74 8.80
CA CYS A 54 15.60 -4.86 7.93
C CYS A 54 16.84 -4.61 7.07
N LEU A 55 17.20 -3.35 6.77
CA LEU A 55 18.32 -3.00 5.87
C LEU A 55 18.32 -3.81 4.55
N GLY A 56 17.12 -4.22 4.08
CA GLY A 56 16.95 -5.06 2.90
C GLY A 56 17.33 -6.53 3.08
N LEU A 57 17.61 -6.99 4.31
CA LEU A 57 17.93 -8.39 4.61
C LEU A 57 16.75 -9.32 4.33
N ASP A 58 15.52 -8.83 4.41
CA ASP A 58 14.31 -9.53 3.98
C ASP A 58 14.34 -9.83 2.46
N GLN A 59 14.81 -8.88 1.64
CA GLN A 59 14.96 -9.06 0.20
C GLN A 59 16.16 -9.97 -0.12
N ALA A 60 17.25 -9.86 0.65
CA ALA A 60 18.40 -10.75 0.53
C ALA A 60 17.99 -12.20 0.83
N TYR A 61 17.14 -12.43 1.84
CA TYR A 61 16.59 -13.74 2.15
C TYR A 61 15.85 -14.36 0.96
N VAL A 62 14.97 -13.60 0.31
CA VAL A 62 14.21 -14.07 -0.87
C VAL A 62 15.15 -14.43 -2.02
N ARG A 63 16.15 -13.59 -2.28
CA ARG A 63 17.11 -13.80 -3.37
C ARG A 63 17.98 -15.04 -3.18
N GLU A 64 18.52 -15.20 -1.96
CA GLU A 64 19.48 -16.27 -1.66
C GLU A 64 18.81 -17.61 -1.35
N TYR A 65 17.49 -17.65 -1.14
CA TYR A 65 16.75 -18.80 -0.62
C TYR A 65 16.97 -20.10 -1.41
N TYR A 66 16.90 -20.02 -2.74
CA TYR A 66 17.03 -21.19 -3.60
C TYR A 66 18.49 -21.59 -3.86
N ALA A 67 19.41 -20.65 -3.73
CA ALA A 67 20.84 -20.87 -3.89
C ALA A 67 21.52 -21.35 -2.60
N ALA A 68 20.89 -21.16 -1.44
CA ALA A 68 21.45 -21.54 -0.15
C ALA A 68 21.40 -23.04 0.07
N ALA A 69 22.56 -23.64 0.41
CA ALA A 69 22.66 -25.04 0.80
C ALA A 69 21.97 -25.30 2.15
N ASP A 70 22.12 -24.37 3.11
CA ASP A 70 21.47 -24.41 4.42
C ASP A 70 20.54 -23.19 4.59
N LYS A 71 19.25 -23.45 4.47
CA LYS A 71 18.19 -22.45 4.56
C LYS A 71 17.97 -21.95 5.99
N ASP A 72 18.29 -22.77 6.98
CA ASP A 72 18.10 -22.43 8.39
C ASP A 72 19.21 -21.50 8.87
N THR A 73 20.46 -21.73 8.46
CA THR A 73 21.56 -20.78 8.63
C THR A 73 21.30 -19.45 7.93
N LEU A 74 20.78 -19.49 6.69
CA LEU A 74 20.40 -18.27 5.96
C LEU A 74 19.35 -17.48 6.74
N PHE A 75 18.26 -18.12 7.17
CA PHE A 75 17.20 -17.46 7.91
C PHE A 75 17.70 -16.87 9.22
N LYS A 76 18.39 -17.67 10.05
CA LYS A 76 18.94 -17.21 11.33
C LYS A 76 19.86 -16.01 11.18
N THR A 77 20.76 -16.08 10.21
CA THR A 77 21.78 -15.04 9.98
C THR A 77 21.17 -13.72 9.54
N LEU A 78 20.13 -13.75 8.69
CA LEU A 78 19.52 -12.52 8.17
C LEU A 78 18.39 -11.98 9.07
N PHE A 79 17.77 -12.84 9.89
CA PHE A 79 16.69 -12.44 10.79
C PHE A 79 17.16 -11.94 12.15
N LEU A 80 18.20 -12.57 12.72
CA LEU A 80 18.62 -12.32 14.10
C LEU A 80 19.11 -10.88 14.34
N PRO A 81 19.97 -10.26 13.49
CA PRO A 81 20.45 -8.90 13.72
C PRO A 81 19.33 -7.87 13.75
N PRO A 82 18.39 -7.79 12.76
CA PRO A 82 17.24 -6.89 12.83
C PRO A 82 16.37 -7.13 14.08
N LEU A 83 16.16 -8.40 14.46
CA LEU A 83 15.35 -8.75 15.64
C LEU A 83 16.00 -8.23 16.93
N LEU A 84 17.30 -8.47 17.13
CA LEU A 84 18.02 -8.00 18.32
C LEU A 84 18.03 -6.48 18.40
N PHE A 85 18.25 -5.80 17.27
CA PHE A 85 18.26 -4.35 17.22
C PHE A 85 16.86 -3.77 17.52
N SER A 86 15.80 -4.37 16.95
CA SER A 86 14.41 -4.01 17.25
C SER A 86 14.07 -4.22 18.73
N ALA A 87 14.51 -5.36 19.32
CA ALA A 87 14.28 -5.66 20.72
C ALA A 87 15.04 -4.68 21.65
N ALA A 88 16.26 -4.29 21.30
CA ALA A 88 17.04 -3.30 22.06
C ALA A 88 16.36 -1.91 22.04
N ILE A 89 15.88 -1.46 20.88
CA ILE A 89 15.11 -0.21 20.77
C ILE A 89 13.82 -0.30 21.58
N ALA A 90 13.09 -1.40 21.47
CA ALA A 90 11.87 -1.62 22.25
C ALA A 90 12.12 -1.58 23.77
N ALA A 91 13.19 -2.24 24.25
CA ALA A 91 13.59 -2.21 25.66
C ALA A 91 13.95 -0.78 26.11
N LEU A 92 14.67 -0.02 25.27
CA LEU A 92 14.98 1.39 25.57
C LEU A 92 13.73 2.24 25.63
N LEU A 93 12.78 2.10 24.71
CA LEU A 93 11.53 2.85 24.69
C LEU A 93 10.61 2.47 25.87
N LEU A 94 10.61 1.21 26.29
CA LEU A 94 9.83 0.75 27.44
C LEU A 94 10.43 1.21 28.79
N SER A 95 11.67 1.69 28.85
CA SER A 95 12.23 2.32 30.04
C SER A 95 11.51 3.62 30.43
N ARG A 96 10.90 4.31 29.44
CA ARG A 96 10.01 5.44 29.61
C ARG A 96 8.76 5.22 28.74
N PRO A 97 7.74 4.51 29.26
CA PRO A 97 6.63 4.01 28.45
C PRO A 97 5.77 5.09 27.76
N SER A 98 5.69 6.31 28.31
CA SER A 98 4.95 7.40 27.69
C SER A 98 5.72 8.08 26.53
N LEU A 99 7.04 7.93 26.45
CA LEU A 99 7.87 8.59 25.45
C LEU A 99 7.45 8.26 23.98
N PRO A 100 7.17 6.99 23.62
CA PRO A 100 6.72 6.66 22.25
C PRO A 100 5.42 7.34 21.87
N SER A 101 4.46 7.42 22.81
CA SER A 101 3.16 8.10 22.59
C SER A 101 3.31 9.62 22.55
N GLU A 102 4.18 10.22 23.35
CA GLU A 102 4.51 11.64 23.28
C GLU A 102 5.06 12.01 21.87
N ILE A 103 6.05 11.24 21.39
CA ILE A 103 6.71 11.51 20.10
C ILE A 103 5.74 11.30 18.93
N LEU A 104 5.05 10.16 18.90
CA LEU A 104 4.27 9.78 17.72
C LEU A 104 2.84 10.35 17.76
N PHE A 105 2.20 10.37 18.93
CA PHE A 105 0.80 10.73 19.08
C PHE A 105 0.59 12.11 19.71
N SER A 106 1.66 12.76 20.19
CA SER A 106 1.57 14.00 21.01
C SER A 106 0.66 13.82 22.22
N LEU A 107 0.77 12.65 22.88
CA LEU A 107 -0.05 12.22 24.02
C LEU A 107 0.84 11.60 25.09
N ASP A 108 0.78 12.12 26.31
CA ASP A 108 1.48 11.54 27.47
C ASP A 108 0.61 10.41 28.08
N ASP A 109 0.73 9.22 27.48
CA ASP A 109 -0.03 8.02 27.88
C ASP A 109 0.87 6.78 27.79
N ALA A 110 1.21 6.23 28.94
CA ALA A 110 2.06 5.05 29.03
C ALA A 110 1.41 3.79 28.41
N ALA A 111 0.08 3.63 28.52
CA ALA A 111 -0.61 2.47 27.97
C ALA A 111 -0.61 2.53 26.44
N ALA A 112 -0.87 3.70 25.85
CA ALA A 112 -0.76 3.92 24.42
C ALA A 112 0.68 3.70 23.91
N GLY A 113 1.68 4.15 24.69
CA GLY A 113 3.10 3.95 24.36
C GLY A 113 3.53 2.49 24.40
N ILE A 114 3.10 1.71 25.41
CA ILE A 114 3.35 0.26 25.48
C ILE A 114 2.68 -0.44 24.28
N GLY A 115 1.42 -0.12 23.99
CA GLY A 115 0.71 -0.67 22.84
C GLY A 115 1.43 -0.39 21.53
N LEU A 116 1.93 0.83 21.34
CA LEU A 116 2.75 1.21 20.18
C LEU A 116 4.03 0.35 20.07
N VAL A 117 4.79 0.24 21.15
CA VAL A 117 6.06 -0.53 21.13
C VAL A 117 5.81 -2.02 20.84
N LEU A 118 4.78 -2.62 21.43
CA LEU A 118 4.42 -4.02 21.17
C LEU A 118 3.94 -4.22 19.72
N PHE A 119 3.18 -3.27 19.19
CA PHE A 119 2.78 -3.28 17.78
C PHE A 119 4.00 -3.26 16.85
N GLU A 120 4.91 -2.30 17.05
CA GLU A 120 6.14 -2.16 16.25
C GLU A 120 7.02 -3.40 16.33
N LEU A 121 7.25 -3.93 17.53
CA LEU A 121 8.08 -5.12 17.75
C LEU A 121 7.54 -6.35 17.04
N SER A 122 6.22 -6.48 16.90
CA SER A 122 5.58 -7.61 16.24
C SER A 122 5.78 -7.63 14.72
N PHE A 123 5.99 -6.49 14.07
CA PHE A 123 6.05 -6.37 12.61
C PHE A 123 7.22 -7.12 11.97
N LEU A 124 8.39 -7.05 12.59
CA LEU A 124 9.60 -7.68 12.06
C LEU A 124 9.51 -9.22 12.03
N PRO A 125 9.11 -9.91 13.12
CA PRO A 125 8.84 -11.35 13.07
C PRO A 125 7.77 -11.72 12.04
N ILE A 126 6.65 -10.96 11.98
CA ILE A 126 5.59 -11.19 11.01
C ILE A 126 6.17 -11.13 9.59
N ARG A 127 6.96 -10.09 9.27
CA ARG A 127 7.57 -9.90 7.95
C ARG A 127 8.41 -11.11 7.53
N PHE A 128 9.36 -11.54 8.36
CA PHE A 128 10.25 -12.64 8.03
C PHE A 128 9.55 -13.99 7.99
N LEU A 129 8.64 -14.27 8.94
CA LEU A 129 7.92 -15.55 8.97
C LEU A 129 6.93 -15.70 7.80
N LEU A 130 6.33 -14.60 7.34
CA LEU A 130 5.55 -14.60 6.11
C LEU A 130 6.40 -14.92 4.88
N LEU A 131 7.64 -14.39 4.81
CA LEU A 131 8.56 -14.72 3.72
C LEU A 131 8.93 -16.21 3.73
N VAL A 132 9.13 -16.82 4.92
CA VAL A 132 9.36 -18.28 5.02
C VAL A 132 8.20 -19.04 4.38
N LEU A 133 6.95 -18.74 4.77
CA LEU A 133 5.78 -19.43 4.22
C LEU A 133 5.66 -19.26 2.71
N ARG A 134 5.99 -18.05 2.22
CA ARG A 134 5.98 -17.74 0.79
C ARG A 134 7.04 -18.55 0.03
N MET A 135 8.27 -18.62 0.56
CA MET A 135 9.37 -19.33 -0.09
C MET A 135 9.21 -20.86 -0.03
N GLU A 136 8.45 -21.35 0.94
CA GLU A 136 8.09 -22.77 1.07
C GLU A 136 6.86 -23.17 0.23
N GLY A 137 6.22 -22.25 -0.47
CA GLY A 137 5.02 -22.52 -1.27
C GLY A 137 3.75 -22.76 -0.43
N ARG A 138 3.74 -22.40 0.85
CA ARG A 138 2.62 -22.63 1.79
C ARG A 138 1.56 -21.53 1.66
N ALA A 139 0.90 -21.48 0.50
CA ALA A 139 -0.04 -20.41 0.12
C ALA A 139 -1.18 -20.20 1.12
N LEU A 140 -1.82 -21.28 1.61
CA LEU A 140 -2.94 -21.18 2.56
C LEU A 140 -2.49 -20.64 3.92
N ALA A 141 -1.33 -21.10 4.44
CA ALA A 141 -0.78 -20.60 5.70
C ALA A 141 -0.37 -19.13 5.59
N PHE A 142 0.20 -18.73 4.44
CA PHE A 142 0.53 -17.33 4.14
C PHE A 142 -0.72 -16.46 4.12
N SER A 143 -1.76 -16.89 3.43
CA SER A 143 -3.02 -16.14 3.28
C SER A 143 -3.78 -16.02 4.60
N SER A 144 -3.89 -17.12 5.36
CA SER A 144 -4.53 -17.08 6.69
C SER A 144 -3.77 -16.15 7.64
N ALA A 145 -2.43 -16.16 7.62
CA ALA A 145 -1.64 -15.27 8.46
C ALA A 145 -1.85 -13.77 8.15
N GLN A 146 -2.15 -13.41 6.91
CA GLN A 146 -2.50 -12.03 6.54
C GLN A 146 -3.90 -11.59 7.02
N LEU A 147 -4.81 -12.54 7.19
CA LEU A 147 -6.17 -12.29 7.64
C LEU A 147 -6.27 -12.19 9.17
N VAL A 148 -5.45 -12.97 9.91
CA VAL A 148 -5.49 -13.03 11.38
C VAL A 148 -5.52 -11.67 12.06
N PRO A 149 -4.61 -10.70 11.80
CA PRO A 149 -4.61 -9.44 12.52
C PRO A 149 -5.87 -8.63 12.25
N LYS A 150 -6.42 -8.69 11.04
CA LYS A 150 -7.62 -7.94 10.66
C LYS A 150 -8.88 -8.55 11.25
N LEU A 151 -8.99 -9.87 11.24
CA LEU A 151 -10.08 -10.57 11.91
C LEU A 151 -10.01 -10.36 13.42
N ALA A 152 -8.80 -10.38 14.00
CA ALA A 152 -8.63 -10.08 15.43
C ALA A 152 -9.08 -8.67 15.78
N ILE A 153 -8.78 -7.63 14.98
CA ILE A 153 -9.28 -6.27 15.19
C ILE A 153 -10.81 -6.25 15.14
N LEU A 154 -11.43 -6.89 14.13
CA LEU A 154 -12.88 -6.95 13.97
C LEU A 154 -13.58 -7.68 15.12
N LEU A 155 -12.92 -8.61 15.79
CA LEU A 155 -13.43 -9.32 16.96
C LEU A 155 -13.17 -8.57 18.27
N LEU A 156 -11.93 -8.09 18.47
CA LEU A 156 -11.51 -7.44 19.71
C LEU A 156 -12.18 -6.07 19.88
N LEU A 157 -12.42 -5.33 18.80
CA LEU A 157 -13.00 -4.00 18.89
C LEU A 157 -14.43 -4.01 19.46
N PRO A 158 -15.40 -4.76 18.89
CA PRO A 158 -16.73 -4.86 19.48
C PRO A 158 -16.71 -5.48 20.89
N LEU A 159 -15.79 -6.42 21.14
CA LEU A 159 -15.63 -7.02 22.46
C LEU A 159 -15.19 -5.98 23.50
N THR A 160 -14.17 -5.19 23.22
CA THR A 160 -13.60 -4.23 24.18
C THR A 160 -14.51 -3.02 24.38
N VAL A 161 -14.92 -2.35 23.31
CA VAL A 161 -15.72 -1.12 23.40
C VAL A 161 -17.22 -1.42 23.50
N GLY A 162 -17.73 -2.41 22.77
CA GLY A 162 -19.15 -2.72 22.73
C GLY A 162 -19.63 -3.54 23.95
N LEU A 163 -18.94 -4.65 24.30
CA LEU A 163 -19.39 -5.56 25.35
C LEU A 163 -18.78 -5.24 26.71
N LEU A 164 -17.46 -4.98 26.77
CA LEU A 164 -16.74 -4.70 28.02
C LEU A 164 -16.78 -3.22 28.42
N HIS A 165 -17.34 -2.35 27.59
CA HIS A 165 -17.52 -0.91 27.83
C HIS A 165 -16.22 -0.19 28.21
N PHE A 166 -15.07 -0.60 27.67
CA PHE A 166 -13.84 0.16 27.80
C PHE A 166 -13.96 1.53 27.12
N PRO A 167 -13.29 2.57 27.64
CA PRO A 167 -13.35 3.90 27.02
C PRO A 167 -12.79 3.86 25.60
N ALA A 168 -13.51 4.49 24.66
CA ALA A 168 -13.06 4.62 23.28
C ALA A 168 -11.97 5.69 23.18
N ASN A 169 -10.72 5.32 23.45
CA ASN A 169 -9.55 6.20 23.45
C ASN A 169 -8.36 5.57 22.76
N THR A 170 -7.30 6.35 22.55
CA THR A 170 -6.05 5.92 21.88
C THR A 170 -5.42 4.69 22.55
N ALA A 171 -5.42 4.61 23.90
CA ALA A 171 -4.79 3.51 24.63
C ALA A 171 -5.48 2.15 24.34
N VAL A 172 -6.81 2.12 24.37
CA VAL A 172 -7.58 0.92 24.04
C VAL A 172 -7.36 0.55 22.59
N LEU A 173 -7.40 1.53 21.68
CA LEU A 173 -7.25 1.28 20.26
C LEU A 173 -5.85 0.75 19.89
N THR A 174 -4.78 1.34 20.43
CA THR A 174 -3.41 0.85 20.24
C THR A 174 -3.22 -0.54 20.84
N THR A 175 -3.82 -0.82 21.98
CA THR A 175 -3.78 -2.15 22.62
C THR A 175 -4.49 -3.20 21.75
N VAL A 176 -5.66 -2.90 21.20
CA VAL A 176 -6.38 -3.78 20.27
C VAL A 176 -5.51 -4.12 19.05
N TYR A 177 -4.88 -3.11 18.44
CA TYR A 177 -3.97 -3.33 17.30
C TYR A 177 -2.72 -4.13 17.67
N ALA A 178 -2.14 -3.86 18.85
CA ALA A 178 -0.99 -4.61 19.35
C ALA A 178 -1.36 -6.09 19.59
N LEU A 179 -2.47 -6.36 20.27
CA LEU A 179 -2.95 -7.73 20.52
C LEU A 179 -3.26 -8.47 19.22
N ALA A 180 -3.89 -7.80 18.26
CA ALA A 180 -4.18 -8.37 16.95
C ALA A 180 -2.91 -8.77 16.18
N ASN A 181 -1.88 -7.92 16.21
CA ASN A 181 -0.59 -8.25 15.59
C ASN A 181 0.17 -9.32 16.37
N LEU A 182 0.13 -9.29 17.70
CA LEU A 182 0.72 -10.36 18.53
C LEU A 182 0.05 -11.70 18.25
N ALA A 183 -1.27 -11.74 18.04
CA ALA A 183 -1.99 -12.95 17.63
C ALA A 183 -1.50 -13.45 16.26
N ALA A 184 -1.27 -12.55 15.31
CA ALA A 184 -0.70 -12.91 14.01
C ALA A 184 0.74 -13.43 14.14
N ALA A 185 1.58 -12.81 14.98
CA ALA A 185 2.92 -13.26 15.26
C ALA A 185 2.91 -14.66 15.92
N ALA A 186 2.04 -14.86 16.91
CA ALA A 186 1.87 -16.16 17.57
C ALA A 186 1.41 -17.25 16.59
N PHE A 187 0.43 -16.93 15.72
CA PHE A 187 -0.02 -17.82 14.66
C PHE A 187 1.13 -18.22 13.72
N LEU A 188 1.94 -17.26 13.29
CA LEU A 188 3.08 -17.49 12.42
C LEU A 188 4.19 -18.31 13.11
N LEU A 189 4.47 -18.04 14.39
CA LEU A 189 5.40 -18.82 15.18
C LEU A 189 4.93 -20.29 15.31
N PHE A 190 3.63 -20.48 15.52
CA PHE A 190 3.04 -21.83 15.56
C PHE A 190 3.16 -22.55 14.21
N GLN A 191 2.84 -21.88 13.10
CA GLN A 191 2.95 -22.42 11.75
C GLN A 191 4.40 -22.80 11.36
N ASN A 192 5.39 -22.08 11.89
CA ASN A 192 6.81 -22.28 11.60
C ASN A 192 7.56 -23.00 12.73
N ARG A 193 6.88 -23.57 13.75
CA ARG A 193 7.48 -24.14 14.97
C ARG A 193 8.57 -25.19 14.71
N CYS A 194 8.34 -26.06 13.73
CA CYS A 194 9.32 -27.12 13.40
C CYS A 194 10.60 -26.51 12.82
N ARG A 195 10.47 -25.54 11.93
CA ARG A 195 11.59 -24.84 11.34
C ARG A 195 12.34 -24.00 12.37
N LEU A 196 11.65 -23.31 13.25
CA LEU A 196 12.28 -22.50 14.30
C LEU A 196 13.12 -23.33 15.26
N LYS A 197 12.74 -24.60 15.52
CA LYS A 197 13.58 -25.55 16.28
C LYS A 197 14.89 -25.87 15.56
N ALA A 198 14.85 -26.04 14.23
CA ALA A 198 16.06 -26.28 13.42
C ALA A 198 16.92 -25.00 13.33
N VAL A 199 16.29 -23.84 13.07
CA VAL A 199 16.95 -22.52 13.03
C VAL A 199 17.68 -22.19 14.34
N ARG A 200 17.12 -22.56 15.50
CA ARG A 200 17.79 -22.33 16.80
C ARG A 200 19.16 -23.03 16.87
N ARG A 201 19.27 -24.22 16.27
CA ARG A 201 20.52 -25.04 16.27
C ARG A 201 21.47 -24.68 15.13
N ALA A 202 20.98 -24.02 14.09
CA ALA A 202 21.78 -23.63 12.95
C ALA A 202 22.90 -22.65 13.35
N PRO A 203 24.07 -22.68 12.70
CA PRO A 203 25.16 -21.74 12.96
C PRO A 203 24.80 -20.34 12.44
N PHE A 204 25.45 -19.32 12.99
CA PHE A 204 25.42 -17.96 12.46
C PHE A 204 26.62 -17.77 11.52
N SER A 205 26.39 -17.21 10.31
CA SER A 205 27.44 -17.04 9.31
C SER A 205 27.67 -15.55 8.97
N PRO A 206 28.78 -14.93 9.47
CA PRO A 206 29.11 -13.56 9.13
C PRO A 206 29.25 -13.31 7.62
N ALA A 207 29.73 -14.32 6.88
CA ALA A 207 29.87 -14.22 5.42
C ALA A 207 28.50 -14.09 4.71
N VAL A 208 27.48 -14.81 5.18
CA VAL A 208 26.10 -14.69 4.69
C VAL A 208 25.53 -13.30 5.02
N LEU A 209 25.76 -12.82 6.25
CA LEU A 209 25.32 -11.48 6.67
C LEU A 209 25.97 -10.39 5.80
N HIS A 210 27.27 -10.46 5.58
CA HIS A 210 27.98 -9.47 4.76
C HIS A 210 27.43 -9.43 3.32
N ARG A 211 27.22 -10.60 2.68
CA ARG A 211 26.59 -10.68 1.35
C ARG A 211 25.17 -10.12 1.37
N GLY A 212 24.38 -10.45 2.40
CA GLY A 212 23.02 -9.97 2.60
C GLY A 212 22.97 -8.45 2.69
N LEU A 213 23.82 -7.81 3.51
CA LEU A 213 23.91 -6.36 3.66
C LEU A 213 24.37 -5.67 2.38
N ARG A 214 25.40 -6.20 1.71
CA ARG A 214 25.89 -5.65 0.44
C ARG A 214 24.81 -5.58 -0.63
N TYR A 215 23.92 -6.56 -0.66
CA TYR A 215 22.78 -6.58 -1.56
C TYR A 215 21.59 -5.77 -1.03
N GLY A 216 21.30 -5.89 0.27
CA GLY A 216 20.11 -5.34 0.90
C GLY A 216 20.14 -3.81 1.05
N ILE A 217 21.28 -3.21 1.46
CA ILE A 217 21.37 -1.77 1.72
C ILE A 217 20.94 -0.90 0.52
N PRO A 218 21.44 -1.14 -0.71
CA PRO A 218 20.97 -0.36 -1.87
C PRO A 218 19.46 -0.50 -2.14
N LEU A 219 18.89 -1.69 -1.89
CA LEU A 219 17.46 -1.93 -2.02
C LEU A 219 16.66 -1.25 -0.92
N ALA A 220 17.16 -1.26 0.33
CA ALA A 220 16.54 -0.57 1.45
C ALA A 220 16.44 0.94 1.19
N LEU A 221 17.48 1.58 0.64
CA LEU A 221 17.45 2.99 0.26
C LEU A 221 16.37 3.28 -0.79
N SER A 222 16.22 2.41 -1.80
CA SER A 222 15.17 2.54 -2.82
C SER A 222 13.78 2.34 -2.23
N SER A 223 13.63 1.39 -1.32
CA SER A 223 12.36 1.13 -0.61
C SER A 223 11.99 2.28 0.31
N LEU A 224 12.97 2.90 0.98
CA LEU A 224 12.78 4.07 1.83
C LEU A 224 12.33 5.29 1.02
N ALA A 225 12.92 5.51 -0.17
CA ALA A 225 12.48 6.58 -1.06
C ALA A 225 11.03 6.37 -1.53
N TYR A 226 10.65 5.14 -1.86
CA TYR A 226 9.27 4.81 -2.21
C TYR A 226 8.32 4.93 -1.02
N TRP A 227 8.75 4.50 0.18
CA TRP A 227 7.98 4.69 1.41
C TRP A 227 7.72 6.19 1.67
N GLY A 228 8.74 7.02 1.50
CA GLY A 228 8.59 8.48 1.61
C GLY A 228 7.56 9.03 0.62
N LEU A 229 7.63 8.62 -0.65
CA LEU A 229 6.64 9.01 -1.67
C LEU A 229 5.20 8.59 -1.30
N ALA A 230 5.05 7.41 -0.70
CA ALA A 230 3.75 6.82 -0.37
C ALA A 230 3.20 7.21 1.01
N SER A 231 4.00 7.86 1.88
CA SER A 231 3.63 8.03 3.29
C SER A 231 4.02 9.38 3.91
N ALA A 232 4.77 10.24 3.21
CA ALA A 232 5.16 11.55 3.73
C ALA A 232 3.95 12.46 4.02
N ASP A 233 2.88 12.30 3.27
CA ASP A 233 1.59 12.98 3.44
C ASP A 233 1.08 12.93 4.89
N ARG A 234 1.19 11.78 5.54
CA ARG A 234 0.72 11.57 6.92
C ARG A 234 1.56 12.34 7.93
N LEU A 235 2.86 12.43 7.70
CA LEU A 235 3.77 13.21 8.55
C LEU A 235 3.55 14.72 8.38
N PHE A 236 3.33 15.17 7.14
CA PHE A 236 3.00 16.56 6.85
C PHE A 236 1.64 16.96 7.45
N LEU A 237 0.62 16.10 7.32
CA LEU A 237 -0.69 16.33 7.94
C LEU A 237 -0.58 16.43 9.46
N LYS A 238 0.11 15.50 10.12
CA LYS A 238 0.36 15.60 11.57
C LYS A 238 0.97 16.93 11.94
N LYS A 239 2.00 17.37 11.19
CA LYS A 239 2.77 18.57 11.54
C LYS A 239 2.02 19.87 11.28
N TYR A 240 1.27 19.98 10.17
CA TYR A 240 0.73 21.25 9.69
C TYR A 240 -0.79 21.36 9.79
N ALA A 241 -1.52 20.24 9.83
CA ALA A 241 -2.99 20.24 9.81
C ALA A 241 -3.63 19.53 11.02
N GLY A 242 -2.85 18.79 11.80
CA GLY A 242 -3.31 18.06 12.99
C GLY A 242 -3.82 16.64 12.71
N LEU A 243 -4.08 15.93 13.82
CA LEU A 243 -4.45 14.50 13.78
C LEU A 243 -5.86 14.27 13.25
N GLU A 244 -6.78 15.19 13.48
CA GLU A 244 -8.15 15.13 12.97
C GLU A 244 -8.15 15.12 11.43
N GLN A 245 -7.44 16.07 10.81
CA GLN A 245 -7.31 16.12 9.35
C GLN A 245 -6.62 14.88 8.78
N LEU A 246 -5.66 14.32 9.53
CA LEU A 246 -5.04 13.04 9.18
C LEU A 246 -6.06 11.89 9.25
N GLY A 247 -6.93 11.86 10.25
CA GLY A 247 -8.01 10.88 10.37
C GLY A 247 -8.96 10.94 9.19
N VAL A 248 -9.44 12.13 8.85
CA VAL A 248 -10.32 12.37 7.68
C VAL A 248 -9.63 11.95 6.37
N TYR A 249 -8.37 12.35 6.16
CA TYR A 249 -7.58 11.96 5.00
C TYR A 249 -7.43 10.44 4.88
N SER A 250 -7.19 9.78 6.01
CA SER A 250 -6.98 8.33 6.07
C SER A 250 -8.23 7.53 5.71
N MET A 251 -9.42 8.08 6.00
CA MET A 251 -10.68 7.52 5.50
C MET A 251 -10.74 7.59 3.98
N GLY A 252 -10.36 8.72 3.38
CA GLY A 252 -10.26 8.86 1.92
C GLY A 252 -9.33 7.82 1.30
N ILE A 253 -8.15 7.60 1.90
CA ILE A 253 -7.20 6.54 1.48
C ILE A 253 -7.82 5.15 1.64
N SER A 254 -8.54 4.89 2.73
CA SER A 254 -9.16 3.57 2.96
C SER A 254 -10.15 3.21 1.85
N PHE A 255 -11.02 4.13 1.47
CA PHE A 255 -11.91 3.93 0.32
C PHE A 255 -11.14 3.85 -1.00
N GLY A 256 -10.10 4.69 -1.17
CA GLY A 256 -9.16 4.61 -2.29
C GLY A 256 -8.42 3.27 -2.36
N GLY A 257 -8.35 2.53 -1.25
CA GLY A 257 -7.79 1.18 -1.16
C GLY A 257 -8.48 0.16 -2.08
N ALA A 258 -9.72 0.41 -2.51
CA ALA A 258 -10.36 -0.37 -3.57
C ALA A 258 -9.53 -0.38 -4.88
N ALA A 259 -8.82 0.70 -5.18
CA ALA A 259 -7.90 0.76 -6.32
C ALA A 259 -6.65 -0.13 -6.14
N LEU A 260 -6.23 -0.41 -4.90
CA LEU A 260 -5.16 -1.37 -4.62
C LEU A 260 -5.57 -2.80 -4.99
N LEU A 261 -6.85 -3.15 -4.87
CA LEU A 261 -7.36 -4.43 -5.34
C LEU A 261 -7.23 -4.53 -6.86
N LEU A 262 -7.65 -3.50 -7.59
CA LEU A 262 -7.48 -3.42 -9.04
C LEU A 262 -6.00 -3.53 -9.43
N GLN A 263 -5.13 -2.82 -8.72
CA GLN A 263 -3.68 -2.88 -8.90
C GLN A 263 -3.15 -4.30 -8.69
N SER A 264 -3.51 -4.98 -7.60
CA SER A 264 -2.98 -6.31 -7.27
C SER A 264 -3.42 -7.38 -8.28
N ILE A 265 -4.68 -7.34 -8.71
CA ILE A 265 -5.21 -8.22 -9.75
C ILE A 265 -4.47 -7.96 -11.07
N PHE A 266 -4.33 -6.69 -11.43
CA PHE A 266 -3.67 -6.29 -12.67
C PHE A 266 -2.21 -6.72 -12.70
N SER A 267 -1.43 -6.43 -11.66
CA SER A 267 0.00 -6.80 -11.57
C SER A 267 0.21 -8.31 -11.66
N THR A 268 -0.70 -9.10 -11.08
CA THR A 268 -0.62 -10.56 -11.12
C THR A 268 -0.80 -11.12 -12.54
N VAL A 269 -1.69 -10.52 -13.32
CA VAL A 269 -2.02 -10.98 -14.69
C VAL A 269 -1.11 -10.34 -15.73
N TRP A 270 -0.81 -9.04 -15.56
CA TRP A 270 -0.11 -8.25 -16.57
C TRP A 270 1.35 -8.66 -16.76
N THR A 271 2.08 -8.85 -15.67
CA THR A 271 3.52 -9.12 -15.75
C THR A 271 3.82 -10.40 -16.56
N PRO A 272 3.20 -11.57 -16.30
CA PRO A 272 3.40 -12.75 -17.11
C PRO A 272 2.93 -12.57 -18.57
N TYR A 273 1.80 -11.88 -18.78
CA TYR A 273 1.26 -11.61 -20.10
C TYR A 273 2.25 -10.82 -20.97
N ILE A 274 2.83 -9.74 -20.41
CA ILE A 274 3.72 -8.87 -21.17
C ILE A 274 5.04 -9.57 -21.54
N PHE A 275 5.63 -10.36 -20.59
CA PHE A 275 6.86 -11.10 -20.90
C PHE A 275 6.62 -12.13 -22.00
N ARG A 276 5.50 -12.87 -21.96
CA ARG A 276 5.10 -13.77 -23.04
C ARG A 276 4.90 -13.03 -24.37
N ALA A 277 4.18 -11.89 -24.33
CA ALA A 277 3.96 -11.09 -25.53
C ALA A 277 5.27 -10.56 -26.15
N ILE A 278 6.28 -10.25 -25.33
CA ILE A 278 7.61 -9.84 -25.79
C ILE A 278 8.34 -11.02 -26.44
N GLU A 279 8.29 -12.22 -25.86
CA GLU A 279 8.84 -13.43 -26.44
C GLU A 279 8.18 -13.79 -27.78
N GLU A 280 6.87 -13.54 -27.91
CA GLU A 280 6.09 -13.70 -29.13
C GLU A 280 6.25 -12.52 -30.13
N ASN A 281 7.24 -11.63 -29.94
CA ASN A 281 7.52 -10.46 -30.80
C ASN A 281 6.33 -9.50 -30.96
N ALA A 282 5.60 -9.24 -29.87
CA ALA A 282 4.49 -8.29 -29.90
C ALA A 282 4.93 -6.91 -30.40
N THR A 283 4.15 -6.35 -31.33
CA THR A 283 4.45 -5.06 -31.95
C THR A 283 4.26 -3.91 -30.94
N PRO A 284 5.04 -2.81 -31.05
CA PRO A 284 4.86 -1.61 -30.23
C PRO A 284 3.43 -1.04 -30.29
N ALA A 285 2.76 -1.22 -31.44
CA ALA A 285 1.37 -0.81 -31.62
C ALA A 285 0.40 -1.59 -30.70
N ARG A 286 0.61 -2.90 -30.55
CA ARG A 286 -0.20 -3.74 -29.66
C ARG A 286 -0.01 -3.34 -28.20
N LEU A 287 1.23 -3.07 -27.78
CA LEU A 287 1.54 -2.62 -26.42
C LEU A 287 0.94 -1.23 -26.14
N SER A 288 1.02 -0.30 -27.09
CA SER A 288 0.40 1.03 -26.98
C SER A 288 -1.11 0.94 -26.85
N ALA A 289 -1.78 0.11 -27.66
CA ALA A 289 -3.23 -0.08 -27.60
C ALA A 289 -3.68 -0.67 -26.24
N THR A 290 -2.87 -1.59 -25.68
CA THR A 290 -3.16 -2.16 -24.36
C THR A 290 -2.98 -1.13 -23.25
N ALA A 291 -1.91 -0.31 -23.33
CA ALA A 291 -1.68 0.77 -22.35
C ALA A 291 -2.81 1.83 -22.41
N GLU A 292 -3.28 2.21 -23.60
CA GLU A 292 -4.42 3.12 -23.77
C GLU A 292 -5.71 2.52 -23.19
N SER A 293 -5.99 1.25 -23.48
CA SER A 293 -7.18 0.56 -22.95
C SER A 293 -7.16 0.47 -21.42
N ALA A 294 -5.98 0.20 -20.84
CA ALA A 294 -5.82 0.20 -19.38
C ALA A 294 -6.01 1.58 -18.77
N ALA A 295 -5.46 2.64 -19.40
CA ALA A 295 -5.67 4.02 -18.95
C ALA A 295 -7.16 4.42 -19.01
N ALA A 296 -7.88 4.03 -20.07
CA ALA A 296 -9.31 4.26 -20.19
C ALA A 296 -10.12 3.50 -19.12
N LEU A 297 -9.73 2.26 -18.80
CA LEU A 297 -10.36 1.47 -17.74
C LEU A 297 -10.17 2.12 -16.37
N LEU A 298 -8.93 2.54 -16.05
CA LEU A 298 -8.63 3.21 -14.78
C LEU A 298 -9.31 4.58 -14.68
N ALA A 299 -9.38 5.35 -15.78
CA ALA A 299 -10.15 6.56 -15.83
C ALA A 299 -11.67 6.32 -15.63
N SER A 300 -12.19 5.23 -16.17
CA SER A 300 -13.58 4.82 -15.93
C SER A 300 -13.84 4.46 -14.47
N ALA A 301 -12.92 3.73 -13.83
CA ALA A 301 -12.99 3.42 -12.41
C ALA A 301 -12.98 4.70 -11.54
N LEU A 302 -12.15 5.69 -11.90
CA LEU A 302 -12.14 6.98 -11.22
C LEU A 302 -13.46 7.74 -11.41
N CYS A 303 -14.01 7.79 -12.63
CA CYS A 303 -15.29 8.43 -12.89
C CYS A 303 -16.41 7.79 -12.06
N LEU A 304 -16.46 6.47 -11.97
CA LEU A 304 -17.39 5.77 -11.10
C LEU A 304 -17.20 6.15 -9.62
N THR A 305 -15.95 6.20 -9.15
CA THR A 305 -15.66 6.65 -7.77
C THR A 305 -16.15 8.08 -7.54
N GLY A 306 -15.95 8.98 -8.51
CA GLY A 306 -16.42 10.36 -8.43
C GLY A 306 -17.96 10.46 -8.38
N ILE A 307 -18.66 9.71 -9.26
CA ILE A 307 -20.12 9.64 -9.29
C ILE A 307 -20.68 9.05 -7.99
N PHE A 308 -20.03 8.03 -7.42
CA PHE A 308 -20.48 7.39 -6.18
C PHE A 308 -19.82 7.98 -4.91
N SER A 309 -19.01 9.04 -5.02
CA SER A 309 -18.32 9.64 -3.88
C SER A 309 -19.24 10.11 -2.73
N PRO A 310 -20.51 10.55 -2.96
CA PRO A 310 -21.42 10.87 -1.85
C PRO A 310 -21.78 9.67 -0.96
N LEU A 311 -21.67 8.43 -1.48
CA LEU A 311 -21.92 7.23 -0.66
C LEU A 311 -20.93 7.12 0.51
N ALA A 312 -19.72 7.66 0.38
CA ALA A 312 -18.76 7.70 1.48
C ALA A 312 -19.31 8.47 2.69
N SER A 313 -20.08 9.55 2.48
CA SER A 313 -20.69 10.31 3.55
C SER A 313 -21.93 9.65 4.17
N LEU A 314 -22.52 8.65 3.50
CA LEU A 314 -23.60 7.84 4.08
C LEU A 314 -23.09 6.70 4.95
N LEU A 315 -21.86 6.25 4.69
CA LEU A 315 -21.22 5.14 5.41
C LEU A 315 -20.45 5.62 6.65
N LEU A 316 -20.18 6.90 6.77
CA LEU A 316 -19.37 7.50 7.82
C LEU A 316 -20.18 8.47 8.68
N PRO A 317 -19.80 8.69 9.96
CA PRO A 317 -20.33 9.75 10.79
C PRO A 317 -20.15 11.15 10.16
N GLU A 318 -20.96 12.13 10.58
CA GLU A 318 -21.01 13.48 9.99
C GLU A 318 -19.66 14.23 10.01
N ASN A 319 -18.83 14.02 11.03
CA ASN A 319 -17.48 14.60 11.13
C ASN A 319 -16.54 14.17 9.99
N TYR A 320 -16.88 13.10 9.25
CA TYR A 320 -16.15 12.65 8.07
C TYR A 320 -16.80 13.06 6.74
N ALA A 321 -17.80 13.93 6.74
CA ALA A 321 -18.50 14.34 5.51
C ALA A 321 -17.56 14.89 4.42
N ALA A 322 -16.40 15.45 4.79
CA ALA A 322 -15.38 15.94 3.85
C ALA A 322 -14.71 14.83 3.03
N VAL A 323 -14.80 13.57 3.46
CA VAL A 323 -14.18 12.41 2.78
C VAL A 323 -14.68 12.25 1.36
N ARG A 324 -15.96 12.54 1.08
CA ARG A 324 -16.53 12.46 -0.26
C ARG A 324 -15.78 13.31 -1.29
N PHE A 325 -15.14 14.40 -0.88
CA PHE A 325 -14.35 15.26 -1.77
C PHE A 325 -12.91 14.78 -1.94
N THR A 326 -12.34 14.10 -0.94
CA THR A 326 -10.94 13.66 -0.96
C THR A 326 -10.77 12.26 -1.55
N VAL A 327 -11.78 11.39 -1.46
CA VAL A 327 -11.71 9.99 -1.91
C VAL A 327 -11.28 9.86 -3.38
N VAL A 328 -11.73 10.76 -4.24
CA VAL A 328 -11.44 10.73 -5.67
C VAL A 328 -9.95 10.96 -5.93
N SER A 329 -9.34 11.95 -5.27
CA SER A 329 -7.91 12.20 -5.37
C SER A 329 -7.09 11.11 -4.66
N CYS A 330 -7.56 10.56 -3.53
CA CYS A 330 -6.89 9.47 -2.82
C CYS A 330 -6.86 8.14 -3.61
N MET A 331 -7.74 7.97 -4.58
CA MET A 331 -7.74 6.80 -5.46
C MET A 331 -6.66 6.88 -6.55
N LEU A 332 -6.20 8.07 -6.92
CA LEU A 332 -5.26 8.28 -8.03
C LEU A 332 -3.87 7.66 -7.82
N PRO A 333 -3.22 7.76 -6.63
CA PRO A 333 -1.90 7.17 -6.41
C PRO A 333 -1.80 5.69 -6.81
N PRO A 334 -2.63 4.76 -6.34
CA PRO A 334 -2.58 3.36 -6.76
C PRO A 334 -2.94 3.16 -8.24
N LEU A 335 -3.83 3.96 -8.81
CA LEU A 335 -4.16 3.90 -10.24
C LEU A 335 -2.98 4.32 -11.11
N PHE A 336 -2.33 5.44 -10.80
CA PHE A 336 -1.13 5.87 -11.52
C PHE A 336 0.04 4.91 -11.34
N TYR A 337 0.20 4.33 -10.14
CA TYR A 337 1.19 3.28 -9.93
C TYR A 337 0.93 2.09 -10.86
N THR A 338 -0.32 1.64 -10.99
CA THR A 338 -0.70 0.56 -11.91
C THR A 338 -0.30 0.88 -13.35
N LEU A 339 -0.53 2.11 -13.81
CA LEU A 339 -0.10 2.55 -15.13
C LEU A 339 1.43 2.52 -15.28
N THR A 340 2.20 2.76 -14.22
CA THR A 340 3.67 2.64 -14.29
C THR A 340 4.13 1.21 -14.54
N GLU A 341 3.38 0.19 -14.09
CA GLU A 341 3.70 -1.21 -14.36
C GLU A 341 3.45 -1.58 -15.82
N ILE A 342 2.53 -0.87 -16.47
CA ILE A 342 2.23 -1.06 -17.89
C ILE A 342 3.24 -0.32 -18.77
N SER A 343 3.31 0.98 -18.65
CA SER A 343 4.11 1.84 -19.52
C SER A 343 5.60 1.84 -19.19
N GLY A 344 5.93 1.60 -17.92
CA GLY A 344 7.29 1.52 -17.41
C GLY A 344 7.95 0.14 -17.49
N ILE A 345 7.23 -0.89 -17.98
CA ILE A 345 7.72 -2.28 -18.03
C ILE A 345 9.03 -2.43 -18.82
N GLY A 346 9.25 -1.57 -19.81
CA GLY A 346 10.47 -1.57 -20.62
C GLY A 346 11.74 -1.43 -19.81
N LEU A 347 11.71 -0.72 -18.68
CA LEU A 347 12.86 -0.59 -17.79
C LEU A 347 13.26 -1.93 -17.15
N ASN A 348 12.25 -2.77 -16.84
CA ASN A 348 12.47 -4.13 -16.33
C ASN A 348 12.99 -5.06 -17.44
N VAL A 349 12.48 -4.92 -18.67
CA VAL A 349 12.93 -5.70 -19.85
C VAL A 349 14.40 -5.41 -20.15
N VAL A 350 14.80 -4.14 -20.20
CA VAL A 350 16.21 -3.75 -20.43
C VAL A 350 17.09 -3.85 -19.17
N ARG A 351 16.53 -4.29 -18.04
CA ARG A 351 17.22 -4.49 -16.74
C ARG A 351 17.93 -3.22 -16.23
N LYS A 352 17.42 -2.03 -16.53
CA LYS A 352 17.99 -0.76 -16.07
C LYS A 352 17.25 -0.25 -14.85
N THR A 353 17.87 -0.36 -13.66
CA THR A 353 17.28 0.04 -12.37
C THR A 353 17.52 1.52 -12.02
N ARG A 354 18.61 2.14 -12.51
CA ARG A 354 18.94 3.56 -12.23
C ARG A 354 17.82 4.52 -12.62
N PRO A 355 17.19 4.45 -13.83
CA PRO A 355 16.08 5.32 -14.19
C PRO A 355 14.86 5.15 -13.28
N ILE A 356 14.61 3.94 -12.75
CA ILE A 356 13.53 3.69 -11.79
C ILE A 356 13.81 4.44 -10.48
N ALA A 357 15.02 4.33 -9.97
CA ALA A 357 15.44 5.04 -8.75
C ALA A 357 15.35 6.56 -8.92
N LEU A 358 15.83 7.10 -10.05
CA LEU A 358 15.76 8.54 -10.34
C LEU A 358 14.31 9.03 -10.47
N ALA A 359 13.42 8.25 -11.10
CA ALA A 359 11.99 8.57 -11.18
C ALA A 359 11.34 8.60 -9.79
N THR A 360 11.69 7.65 -8.91
CA THR A 360 11.19 7.60 -7.54
C THR A 360 11.67 8.79 -6.72
N LEU A 361 12.96 9.13 -6.79
CA LEU A 361 13.54 10.25 -6.07
C LEU A 361 12.99 11.59 -6.58
N GLY A 362 12.86 11.76 -7.89
CA GLY A 362 12.25 12.95 -8.49
C GLY A 362 10.79 13.15 -8.08
N ALA A 363 10.01 12.06 -8.06
CA ALA A 363 8.63 12.09 -7.60
C ALA A 363 8.54 12.35 -6.08
N LEU A 364 9.44 11.80 -5.27
CA LEU A 364 9.53 12.09 -3.84
C LEU A 364 9.85 13.57 -3.59
N ALA A 365 10.82 14.12 -4.29
CA ALA A 365 11.18 15.54 -4.16
C ALA A 365 9.99 16.45 -4.52
N ALA A 366 9.28 16.14 -5.62
CA ALA A 366 8.06 16.84 -6.00
C ALA A 366 6.95 16.67 -4.95
N ASN A 367 6.80 15.47 -4.37
CA ASN A 367 5.82 15.20 -3.31
C ASN A 367 6.07 16.06 -2.07
N LEU A 368 7.32 16.08 -1.57
CA LEU A 368 7.68 16.87 -0.40
C LEU A 368 7.45 18.37 -0.64
N LEU A 369 7.76 18.87 -1.83
CA LEU A 369 7.50 20.26 -2.21
C LEU A 369 6.00 20.55 -2.25
N LEU A 370 5.21 19.72 -2.95
CA LEU A 370 3.78 19.91 -3.10
C LEU A 370 3.04 19.77 -1.75
N LEU A 371 3.44 18.83 -0.90
CA LEU A 371 2.91 18.70 0.46
C LEU A 371 3.22 19.94 1.31
N GLY A 372 4.46 20.47 1.23
CA GLY A 372 4.86 21.67 1.94
C GLY A 372 4.05 22.91 1.54
N LEU A 373 3.62 22.99 0.29
CA LEU A 373 2.81 24.10 -0.23
C LEU A 373 1.30 23.91 0.03
N ALA A 374 0.80 22.69 -0.15
CA ALA A 374 -0.65 22.44 -0.17
C ALA A 374 -1.24 22.06 1.20
N VAL A 375 -0.48 21.39 2.08
CA VAL A 375 -1.02 20.94 3.37
C VAL A 375 -1.27 22.06 4.37
N PRO A 376 -0.40 23.08 4.51
CA PRO A 376 -0.64 24.16 5.49
C PRO A 376 -1.96 24.92 5.29
N SER A 377 -2.40 25.09 4.05
CA SER A 377 -3.64 25.80 3.72
C SER A 377 -4.82 24.88 3.40
N GLY A 378 -4.54 23.69 2.85
CA GLY A 378 -5.57 22.77 2.33
C GLY A 378 -5.83 21.53 3.20
N GLY A 379 -5.05 21.30 4.25
CA GLY A 379 -5.20 20.12 5.13
C GLY A 379 -5.28 18.81 4.35
N ALA A 380 -6.29 18.00 4.67
CA ALA A 380 -6.56 16.70 4.02
C ALA A 380 -6.77 16.82 2.49
N ARG A 381 -7.44 17.89 2.02
CA ARG A 381 -7.64 18.14 0.58
C ARG A 381 -6.32 18.44 -0.12
N GLY A 382 -5.48 19.30 0.48
CA GLY A 382 -4.14 19.61 -0.01
C GLY A 382 -3.25 18.39 -0.12
N ALA A 383 -3.24 17.52 0.89
CA ALA A 383 -2.49 16.27 0.89
C ALA A 383 -2.94 15.34 -0.24
N ALA A 384 -4.26 15.15 -0.42
CA ALA A 384 -4.82 14.28 -1.45
C ALA A 384 -4.40 14.71 -2.86
N VAL A 385 -4.47 16.01 -3.16
CA VAL A 385 -4.07 16.55 -4.48
C VAL A 385 -2.56 16.47 -4.68
N ALA A 386 -1.77 16.81 -3.65
CA ALA A 386 -0.30 16.75 -3.70
C ALA A 386 0.19 15.33 -3.99
N CYS A 387 -0.35 14.32 -3.29
CA CYS A 387 -0.03 12.91 -3.54
C CYS A 387 -0.44 12.46 -4.94
N ALA A 388 -1.66 12.79 -5.38
CA ALA A 388 -2.13 12.45 -6.71
C ALA A 388 -1.20 13.03 -7.81
N ALA A 389 -0.83 14.31 -7.69
CA ALA A 389 0.08 14.96 -8.63
C ALA A 389 1.47 14.33 -8.63
N SER A 390 2.00 13.98 -7.46
CA SER A 390 3.32 13.35 -7.32
C SER A 390 3.38 11.96 -7.93
N PHE A 391 2.33 11.14 -7.74
CA PHE A 391 2.22 9.83 -8.39
C PHE A 391 2.01 9.94 -9.89
N TRP A 392 1.34 11.00 -10.36
CA TRP A 392 1.27 11.30 -11.80
C TRP A 392 2.65 11.64 -12.37
N LEU A 393 3.46 12.45 -11.68
CA LEU A 393 4.85 12.72 -12.08
C LEU A 393 5.69 11.44 -12.06
N PHE A 394 5.54 10.59 -11.05
CA PHE A 394 6.19 9.28 -11.02
C PHE A 394 5.85 8.44 -12.24
N PHE A 395 4.56 8.38 -12.61
CA PHE A 395 4.08 7.71 -13.80
C PHE A 395 4.72 8.30 -15.08
N VAL A 396 4.74 9.63 -15.22
CA VAL A 396 5.36 10.32 -16.37
C VAL A 396 6.84 10.00 -16.46
N PHE A 397 7.61 10.15 -15.37
CA PHE A 397 9.05 9.89 -15.36
C PHE A 397 9.39 8.44 -15.74
N LYS A 398 8.66 7.48 -15.21
CA LYS A 398 8.86 6.06 -15.58
C LYS A 398 8.50 5.79 -17.03
N THR A 399 7.39 6.33 -17.52
CA THR A 399 6.93 6.16 -18.90
C THR A 399 7.92 6.76 -19.89
N GLU A 400 8.39 8.00 -19.67
CA GLU A 400 9.38 8.64 -20.54
C GLU A 400 10.72 7.89 -20.54
N SER A 401 11.17 7.44 -19.37
CA SER A 401 12.39 6.65 -19.26
C SER A 401 12.28 5.32 -20.00
N SER A 402 11.13 4.66 -19.91
CA SER A 402 10.84 3.41 -20.60
C SER A 402 10.81 3.60 -22.13
N CYS A 403 10.12 4.65 -22.59
CA CYS A 403 10.03 4.94 -24.03
C CYS A 403 11.38 5.31 -24.65
N ARG A 404 12.26 5.98 -23.89
CA ARG A 404 13.62 6.34 -24.38
C ARG A 404 14.58 5.14 -24.43
N LEU A 405 14.41 4.18 -23.50
CA LEU A 405 15.40 3.11 -23.31
C LEU A 405 14.99 1.79 -23.95
N TRP A 406 13.72 1.62 -24.28
CA TRP A 406 13.19 0.37 -24.83
C TRP A 406 12.41 0.60 -26.11
N GLN A 407 11.10 0.83 -26.03
CA GLN A 407 10.22 0.97 -27.21
C GLN A 407 9.31 2.20 -27.05
N PRO A 408 9.11 2.98 -28.11
CA PRO A 408 8.21 4.12 -28.07
C PRO A 408 6.74 3.67 -27.98
N LEU A 409 6.03 4.18 -26.98
CA LEU A 409 4.58 4.04 -26.86
C LEU A 409 3.87 5.30 -27.37
N LYS A 410 2.63 5.16 -27.82
CA LYS A 410 1.76 6.32 -28.11
C LYS A 410 1.35 7.01 -26.80
N ARG A 411 2.13 8.02 -26.38
CA ARG A 411 2.01 8.65 -25.07
C ARG A 411 0.84 9.62 -24.94
N LEU A 412 0.50 10.31 -26.04
CA LEU A 412 -0.51 11.37 -26.01
C LEU A 412 -1.87 10.91 -25.49
N PRO A 413 -2.49 9.82 -25.99
CA PRO A 413 -3.76 9.33 -25.42
C PRO A 413 -3.64 8.97 -23.94
N LEU A 414 -2.52 8.38 -23.55
CA LEU A 414 -2.24 7.99 -22.18
C LEU A 414 -2.21 9.21 -21.23
N TYR A 415 -1.51 10.27 -21.65
CA TYR A 415 -1.42 11.51 -20.87
C TYR A 415 -2.74 12.28 -20.86
N MET A 416 -3.53 12.26 -21.94
CA MET A 416 -4.84 12.89 -21.95
C MET A 416 -5.80 12.27 -20.93
N HIS A 417 -5.88 10.92 -20.87
CA HIS A 417 -6.70 10.22 -19.89
C HIS A 417 -6.24 10.53 -18.45
N THR A 418 -4.94 10.44 -18.18
CA THR A 418 -4.40 10.65 -16.84
C THR A 418 -4.45 12.11 -16.38
N LEU A 419 -4.25 13.06 -17.28
CA LEU A 419 -4.37 14.48 -16.97
C LEU A 419 -5.82 14.87 -16.69
N PHE A 420 -6.78 14.34 -17.46
CA PHE A 420 -8.21 14.50 -17.16
C PHE A 420 -8.54 13.98 -15.76
N CYS A 421 -8.07 12.78 -15.42
CA CYS A 421 -8.27 12.20 -14.10
C CYS A 421 -7.69 13.10 -13.00
N LEU A 422 -6.46 13.56 -13.15
CA LEU A 422 -5.80 14.44 -12.19
C LEU A 422 -6.53 15.77 -12.04
N ALA A 423 -6.82 16.44 -13.17
CA ALA A 423 -7.43 17.77 -13.18
C ALA A 423 -8.86 17.74 -12.60
N SER A 424 -9.70 16.78 -13.04
CA SER A 424 -11.08 16.67 -12.55
C SER A 424 -11.15 16.31 -11.06
N SER A 425 -10.26 15.39 -10.60
CA SER A 425 -10.19 15.02 -9.19
C SER A 425 -9.66 16.15 -8.32
N ALA A 426 -8.62 16.86 -8.75
CA ALA A 426 -8.06 18.00 -8.04
C ALA A 426 -9.08 19.14 -7.94
N ALA A 427 -9.77 19.45 -9.04
CA ALA A 427 -10.83 20.46 -9.06
C ALA A 427 -11.96 20.11 -8.09
N TYR A 428 -12.43 18.85 -8.11
CA TYR A 428 -13.46 18.40 -7.18
C TYR A 428 -12.98 18.40 -5.72
N THR A 429 -11.77 17.97 -5.47
CA THR A 429 -11.20 17.95 -4.11
C THR A 429 -11.03 19.35 -3.55
N CYS A 430 -10.56 20.32 -4.36
CA CYS A 430 -10.35 21.70 -3.91
C CYS A 430 -11.64 22.50 -3.82
N PHE A 431 -12.49 22.44 -4.85
CA PHE A 431 -13.64 23.32 -5.04
C PHE A 431 -15.00 22.62 -4.89
N GLY A 432 -15.00 21.30 -4.64
CA GLY A 432 -16.23 20.52 -4.49
C GLY A 432 -17.05 20.96 -3.29
N THR A 433 -18.35 21.16 -3.56
CA THR A 433 -19.39 21.43 -2.56
C THR A 433 -20.61 20.56 -2.87
N PRO A 434 -21.55 20.38 -1.91
CA PRO A 434 -22.80 19.66 -2.21
C PRO A 434 -23.58 20.28 -3.37
N ALA A 435 -23.53 21.60 -3.51
CA ALA A 435 -24.27 22.35 -4.55
C ALA A 435 -23.70 22.13 -5.95
N ASN A 436 -22.37 22.05 -6.10
CA ASN A 436 -21.73 21.90 -7.42
C ASN A 436 -21.41 20.44 -7.77
N TYR A 437 -21.67 19.49 -6.88
CA TYR A 437 -21.46 18.04 -7.13
C TYR A 437 -22.14 17.56 -8.43
N PRO A 438 -23.40 17.93 -8.75
CA PRO A 438 -24.05 17.46 -9.99
C PRO A 438 -23.27 17.82 -11.25
N LEU A 439 -22.58 18.97 -11.26
CA LEU A 439 -21.72 19.37 -12.38
C LEU A 439 -20.56 18.39 -12.57
N PHE A 440 -19.84 18.06 -11.49
CA PHE A 440 -18.74 17.10 -11.55
C PHE A 440 -19.23 15.70 -11.94
N ALA A 441 -20.34 15.25 -11.36
CA ALA A 441 -20.96 13.96 -11.71
C ALA A 441 -21.34 13.90 -13.19
N GLY A 442 -21.88 15.00 -13.76
CA GLY A 442 -22.19 15.12 -15.19
C GLY A 442 -20.95 15.03 -16.07
N VAL A 443 -19.85 15.71 -15.69
CA VAL A 443 -18.56 15.63 -16.41
C VAL A 443 -18.01 14.21 -16.39
N TRP A 444 -18.01 13.53 -15.24
CA TRP A 444 -17.54 12.15 -15.14
C TRP A 444 -18.45 11.17 -15.90
N ALA A 445 -19.77 11.35 -15.86
CA ALA A 445 -20.71 10.52 -16.61
C ALA A 445 -20.52 10.67 -18.13
N ALA A 446 -20.36 11.89 -18.61
CA ALA A 446 -20.08 12.17 -20.02
C ALA A 446 -18.74 11.55 -20.48
N TYR A 447 -17.70 11.70 -19.66
CA TYR A 447 -16.40 11.11 -19.96
C TYR A 447 -16.44 9.58 -19.95
N LEU A 448 -17.12 8.98 -18.97
CA LEU A 448 -17.32 7.53 -18.88
C LEU A 448 -18.07 6.98 -20.11
N ALA A 449 -19.15 7.65 -20.53
CA ALA A 449 -19.87 7.30 -21.73
C ALA A 449 -18.99 7.37 -22.99
N GLY A 450 -18.18 8.42 -23.11
CA GLY A 450 -17.19 8.56 -24.19
C GLY A 450 -16.15 7.42 -24.20
N CYS A 451 -15.61 7.07 -23.03
CA CYS A 451 -14.67 5.94 -22.88
C CYS A 451 -15.31 4.61 -23.29
N ILE A 452 -16.53 4.32 -22.83
CA ILE A 452 -17.24 3.09 -23.17
C ILE A 452 -17.49 2.99 -24.68
N LEU A 453 -17.97 4.06 -25.30
CA LEU A 453 -18.25 4.10 -26.75
C LEU A 453 -16.96 3.92 -27.57
N ARG A 454 -15.87 4.57 -27.19
CA ARG A 454 -14.58 4.50 -27.91
C ARG A 454 -13.91 3.14 -27.77
N HIS A 455 -13.95 2.54 -26.58
CA HIS A 455 -13.21 1.32 -26.26
C HIS A 455 -14.07 0.05 -26.22
N ARG A 456 -15.36 0.11 -26.61
CA ARG A 456 -16.33 -1.02 -26.55
C ARG A 456 -15.79 -2.32 -27.15
N LYS A 457 -15.09 -2.25 -28.28
CA LYS A 457 -14.54 -3.41 -28.96
C LYS A 457 -13.37 -4.05 -28.19
N ASN A 458 -12.54 -3.24 -27.54
CA ASN A 458 -11.39 -3.70 -26.75
C ASN A 458 -11.84 -4.23 -25.39
N LEU A 459 -12.82 -3.59 -24.77
CA LEU A 459 -13.44 -4.06 -23.52
C LEU A 459 -14.12 -5.43 -23.74
N HIS A 460 -14.83 -5.61 -24.84
CA HIS A 460 -15.44 -6.91 -25.16
C HIS A 460 -14.41 -8.03 -25.35
N LYS A 461 -13.28 -7.74 -26.02
CA LYS A 461 -12.16 -8.70 -26.15
C LYS A 461 -11.53 -9.03 -24.79
N LEU A 462 -11.30 -8.04 -23.95
CA LEU A 462 -10.76 -8.22 -22.60
C LEU A 462 -11.72 -9.08 -21.73
N PHE A 463 -13.02 -8.77 -21.79
CA PHE A 463 -14.05 -9.52 -21.07
C PHE A 463 -14.12 -11.00 -21.54
N HIS A 464 -14.04 -11.21 -22.84
CA HIS A 464 -14.04 -12.56 -23.41
C HIS A 464 -12.76 -13.34 -23.03
N TYR A 465 -11.62 -12.66 -22.96
CA TYR A 465 -10.36 -13.26 -22.52
C TYR A 465 -10.40 -13.64 -21.04
N LEU A 466 -10.90 -12.77 -20.16
CA LEU A 466 -11.04 -13.05 -18.72
C LEU A 466 -12.01 -14.21 -18.46
N LYS A 467 -13.12 -14.24 -19.18
CA LYS A 467 -14.10 -15.36 -19.12
C LYS A 467 -13.48 -16.68 -19.56
N LYS A 468 -12.63 -16.67 -20.60
CA LYS A 468 -11.92 -17.85 -21.10
C LYS A 468 -10.86 -18.38 -20.14
N GLN A 469 -10.34 -17.52 -19.26
CA GLN A 469 -9.37 -17.86 -18.19
C GLN A 469 -10.05 -18.34 -16.89
N GLY A 470 -11.39 -18.47 -16.87
CA GLY A 470 -12.13 -19.00 -15.70
C GLY A 470 -12.31 -18.01 -14.56
N PHE A 471 -12.13 -16.71 -14.80
CA PHE A 471 -12.53 -15.70 -13.80
C PHE A 471 -14.06 -15.61 -13.74
N PRO A 472 -14.68 -15.82 -12.57
CA PRO A 472 -16.12 -15.57 -12.38
C PRO A 472 -16.34 -14.05 -12.46
N LEU A 473 -16.99 -13.61 -13.53
CA LEU A 473 -17.45 -12.23 -13.74
C LEU A 473 -18.95 -12.19 -13.64
#